data_b4f1e8615237bfd36857c3e99010f057
#
_entry.id   b4f1e8615237bfd36857c3e99010f057
#
_cell.length_a   1.000
_cell.length_b   1.000
_cell.length_c   1.000
_cell.angle_alpha   90.00
_cell.angle_beta   90.00
_cell.angle_gamma   90.00
#
_symmetry.space_group_name_H-M   'P 1'
#
loop_
_entity.id
_entity.type
_entity.pdbx_description
1 polymer ?
#
loop_
_entity_poly.entity_id
_entity_poly.type
_entity_poly.pdbx_seq_one_letter_code
_entity_poly.pdbx_strand_id
1 'polypeptide(L)'
;GGGHNVTMSGGFDFEGAPAANMFNGTFQWCSNLTGPIPSGLFGNLSGAPAGYMFSGTFHGCPNLTGSIPSGLFGNISGAPAPNMFYGTFNGCSKLTGPIPSGLFGNISGTPASGMFYATFNACSKLTGSIPVGLFGNISGTPASYMFSNTFSGCSKLTGESALMPDGTTH
;
A
#
# COMPACT_ATOMS: atom_id res chain seq x y z
N GLY A 1 7.22 29.33 -13.02
CA GLY A 1 5.83 29.03 -12.72
C GLY A 1 5.72 28.55 -11.30
N GLY A 2 5.03 29.31 -10.44
CA GLY A 2 4.79 28.92 -9.06
C GLY A 2 3.85 27.70 -9.02
N GLY A 3 4.38 26.55 -8.66
CA GLY A 3 3.56 25.37 -8.43
C GLY A 3 2.71 25.58 -7.19
N HIS A 4 1.40 25.62 -7.39
CA HIS A 4 0.47 25.65 -6.26
C HIS A 4 0.45 24.27 -5.59
N ASN A 5 0.54 24.26 -4.25
CA ASN A 5 0.32 23.04 -3.48
C ASN A 5 -1.17 22.65 -3.58
N VAL A 6 -1.42 21.38 -3.76
CA VAL A 6 -2.76 20.80 -3.87
C VAL A 6 -2.97 19.82 -2.71
N THR A 7 -4.13 19.87 -2.07
CA THR A 7 -4.54 18.90 -1.04
C THR A 7 -5.70 18.05 -1.55
N MET A 8 -5.75 16.80 -1.09
CA MET A 8 -6.91 15.95 -1.33
C MET A 8 -8.02 16.29 -0.35
N SER A 9 -9.26 16.34 -0.84
CA SER A 9 -10.47 16.47 -0.01
C SER A 9 -11.58 15.60 -0.57
N GLY A 10 -12.37 14.99 0.31
CA GLY A 10 -13.40 14.04 -0.09
C GLY A 10 -12.84 12.67 -0.47
N GLY A 11 -13.63 11.89 -1.16
CA GLY A 11 -13.29 10.54 -1.61
C GLY A 11 -14.11 10.15 -2.83
N PHE A 12 -13.79 8.99 -3.37
CA PHE A 12 -14.57 8.39 -4.45
C PHE A 12 -15.77 7.65 -3.86
N ASP A 13 -16.90 7.69 -4.55
CA ASP A 13 -18.12 6.97 -4.16
C ASP A 13 -18.15 5.59 -4.86
N PHE A 14 -17.29 4.69 -4.40
CA PHE A 14 -17.18 3.34 -4.94
C PHE A 14 -17.62 2.30 -3.91
N GLU A 15 -18.32 1.29 -4.38
CA GLU A 15 -18.71 0.10 -3.61
C GLU A 15 -18.38 -1.16 -4.39
N GLY A 16 -18.20 -2.29 -3.69
CA GLY A 16 -17.99 -3.59 -4.29
C GLY A 16 -16.51 -3.91 -4.54
N ALA A 17 -16.25 -4.88 -5.39
CA ALA A 17 -14.91 -5.38 -5.64
C ALA A 17 -14.10 -4.45 -6.54
N PRO A 18 -12.77 -4.32 -6.29
CA PRO A 18 -11.90 -3.58 -7.18
C PRO A 18 -11.85 -4.20 -8.58
N ALA A 19 -11.77 -3.35 -9.60
CA ALA A 19 -11.45 -3.77 -10.95
C ALA A 19 -9.94 -3.71 -11.21
N ALA A 20 -9.46 -4.44 -12.21
CA ALA A 20 -8.07 -4.36 -12.64
C ALA A 20 -7.69 -2.93 -13.03
N ASN A 21 -6.51 -2.49 -12.59
CA ASN A 21 -5.98 -1.13 -12.80
C ASN A 21 -6.85 0.01 -12.25
N MET A 22 -7.82 -0.25 -11.38
CA MET A 22 -8.84 0.73 -10.96
C MET A 22 -8.23 2.05 -10.46
N PHE A 23 -7.17 2.00 -9.67
CA PHE A 23 -6.45 3.17 -9.15
C PHE A 23 -4.95 3.14 -9.49
N ASN A 24 -4.58 2.45 -10.56
CA ASN A 24 -3.20 2.36 -11.02
C ASN A 24 -2.67 3.76 -11.36
N GLY A 25 -1.63 4.20 -10.65
CA GLY A 25 -0.96 5.47 -10.88
C GLY A 25 -1.82 6.72 -10.68
N THR A 26 -2.96 6.64 -9.97
CA THR A 26 -3.94 7.75 -9.87
C THR A 26 -3.31 9.08 -9.46
N PHE A 27 -2.38 9.07 -8.50
CA PHE A 27 -1.65 10.26 -8.03
C PHE A 27 -0.14 10.15 -8.27
N GLN A 28 0.28 9.26 -9.15
CA GLN A 28 1.70 9.02 -9.40
C GLN A 28 2.44 10.32 -9.79
N TRP A 29 3.61 10.55 -9.16
CA TRP A 29 4.47 11.71 -9.39
C TRP A 29 3.84 13.08 -9.08
N CYS A 30 2.77 13.11 -8.29
CA CYS A 30 2.15 14.36 -7.84
C CYS A 30 2.99 15.05 -6.76
N SER A 31 4.12 15.64 -7.14
CA SER A 31 5.06 16.30 -6.19
C SER A 31 4.46 17.50 -5.46
N ASN A 32 3.42 18.13 -6.02
CA ASN A 32 2.73 19.25 -5.39
C ASN A 32 1.56 18.82 -4.49
N LEU A 33 1.27 17.53 -4.43
CA LEU A 33 0.23 17.00 -3.56
C LEU A 33 0.72 17.01 -2.11
N THR A 34 0.02 17.75 -1.26
CA THR A 34 0.38 17.97 0.15
C THR A 34 -0.77 17.60 1.08
N GLY A 35 -0.49 17.58 2.39
CA GLY A 35 -1.49 17.26 3.39
C GLY A 35 -1.71 15.76 3.56
N PRO A 36 -2.68 15.38 4.40
CA PRO A 36 -2.95 13.97 4.68
C PRO A 36 -3.73 13.28 3.57
N ILE A 37 -3.60 11.96 3.52
CA ILE A 37 -4.48 11.11 2.72
C ILE A 37 -5.83 11.05 3.44
N PRO A 38 -6.96 11.41 2.80
CA PRO A 38 -8.27 11.33 3.45
C PRO A 38 -8.66 9.89 3.80
N SER A 39 -9.19 9.67 5.00
CA SER A 39 -9.85 8.41 5.32
C SER A 39 -11.04 8.20 4.38
N GLY A 40 -11.25 7.00 3.90
CA GLY A 40 -12.34 6.72 2.97
C GLY A 40 -12.14 7.25 1.54
N LEU A 41 -10.92 7.65 1.17
CA LEU A 41 -10.61 8.18 -0.17
C LEU A 41 -11.11 7.26 -1.30
N PHE A 42 -11.00 5.95 -1.12
CA PHE A 42 -11.40 4.95 -2.13
C PHE A 42 -12.79 4.36 -1.89
N GLY A 43 -13.63 5.00 -1.06
CA GLY A 43 -14.99 4.56 -0.78
C GLY A 43 -15.04 3.27 0.03
N ASN A 44 -16.06 2.44 -0.24
CA ASN A 44 -16.35 1.19 0.47
C ASN A 44 -16.01 -0.04 -0.37
N LEU A 45 -14.79 -0.14 -0.84
CA LEU A 45 -14.34 -1.31 -1.60
C LEU A 45 -14.36 -2.57 -0.72
N SER A 46 -14.80 -3.68 -1.30
CA SER A 46 -14.83 -4.99 -0.63
C SER A 46 -14.71 -6.11 -1.66
N GLY A 47 -14.34 -7.31 -1.21
CA GLY A 47 -14.24 -8.48 -2.07
C GLY A 47 -12.84 -8.75 -2.59
N ALA A 48 -12.73 -9.51 -3.66
CA ALA A 48 -11.45 -10.02 -4.14
C ALA A 48 -10.55 -8.93 -4.73
N PRO A 49 -9.24 -8.98 -4.46
CA PRO A 49 -8.27 -8.13 -5.12
C PRO A 49 -8.27 -8.31 -6.64
N ALA A 50 -7.91 -7.25 -7.34
CA ALA A 50 -7.71 -7.28 -8.79
C ALA A 50 -6.28 -6.86 -9.16
N GLY A 51 -5.79 -7.32 -10.31
CA GLY A 51 -4.44 -7.01 -10.77
C GLY A 51 -4.20 -5.51 -10.93
N TYR A 52 -3.06 -5.02 -10.43
CA TYR A 52 -2.66 -3.61 -10.48
C TYR A 52 -3.66 -2.62 -9.85
N MET A 53 -4.64 -3.07 -9.05
CA MET A 53 -5.73 -2.21 -8.54
C MET A 53 -5.26 -0.93 -7.85
N PHE A 54 -4.19 -0.98 -7.08
CA PHE A 54 -3.58 0.17 -6.39
C PHE A 54 -2.09 0.33 -6.73
N SER A 55 -1.64 -0.24 -7.86
CA SER A 55 -0.25 -0.11 -8.27
C SER A 55 0.12 1.36 -8.47
N GLY A 56 1.21 1.80 -7.81
CA GLY A 56 1.73 3.16 -7.95
C GLY A 56 0.77 4.29 -7.58
N THR A 57 -0.33 4.03 -6.88
CA THR A 57 -1.39 5.02 -6.61
C THR A 57 -0.83 6.35 -6.07
N PHE A 58 0.11 6.30 -5.12
CA PHE A 58 0.78 7.48 -4.54
C PHE A 58 2.28 7.51 -4.83
N HIS A 59 2.77 6.70 -5.76
CA HIS A 59 4.19 6.62 -6.07
C HIS A 59 4.76 8.01 -6.41
N GLY A 60 5.85 8.41 -5.74
CA GLY A 60 6.49 9.68 -6.00
C GLY A 60 5.71 10.90 -5.52
N CYS A 61 4.94 10.77 -4.42
CA CYS A 61 4.27 11.87 -3.74
C CYS A 61 5.02 12.26 -2.45
N PRO A 62 6.22 12.89 -2.52
CA PRO A 62 7.09 13.10 -1.37
C PRO A 62 6.55 14.12 -0.37
N ASN A 63 5.52 14.87 -0.71
CA ASN A 63 4.95 15.93 0.11
C ASN A 63 3.63 15.57 0.80
N LEU A 64 3.13 14.34 0.60
CA LEU A 64 2.05 13.81 1.44
C LEU A 64 2.52 13.69 2.90
N THR A 65 1.70 14.09 3.84
CA THR A 65 2.01 14.13 5.27
C THR A 65 0.97 13.38 6.11
N GLY A 66 1.23 13.25 7.41
CA GLY A 66 0.35 12.53 8.32
C GLY A 66 0.47 11.03 8.20
N SER A 67 -0.43 10.31 8.85
CA SER A 67 -0.43 8.85 8.88
C SER A 67 -1.23 8.26 7.70
N ILE A 68 -0.90 7.03 7.34
CA ILE A 68 -1.71 6.23 6.43
C ILE A 68 -3.02 5.91 7.15
N PRO A 69 -4.20 6.25 6.58
CA PRO A 69 -5.48 5.96 7.25
C PRO A 69 -5.74 4.46 7.36
N SER A 70 -6.20 4.01 8.52
CA SER A 70 -6.76 2.65 8.64
C SER A 70 -8.00 2.54 7.76
N GLY A 71 -8.18 1.40 7.10
CA GLY A 71 -9.31 1.21 6.20
C GLY A 71 -9.24 1.96 4.87
N LEU A 72 -8.08 2.56 4.52
CA LEU A 72 -7.90 3.29 3.26
C LEU A 72 -8.32 2.50 2.02
N PHE A 73 -8.06 1.20 2.01
CA PHE A 73 -8.37 0.31 0.89
C PHE A 73 -9.65 -0.51 1.09
N GLY A 74 -10.46 -0.18 2.10
CA GLY A 74 -11.72 -0.87 2.39
C GLY A 74 -11.50 -2.28 2.99
N ASN A 75 -12.42 -3.20 2.66
CA ASN A 75 -12.44 -4.57 3.17
C ASN A 75 -12.09 -5.57 2.06
N ILE A 76 -10.91 -5.46 1.50
CA ILE A 76 -10.40 -6.39 0.49
C ILE A 76 -10.19 -7.76 1.15
N SER A 77 -10.62 -8.83 0.49
CA SER A 77 -10.50 -10.21 1.00
C SER A 77 -10.38 -11.23 -0.12
N GLY A 78 -9.68 -12.33 0.16
CA GLY A 78 -9.53 -13.43 -0.79
C GLY A 78 -8.14 -13.52 -1.39
N ALA A 79 -8.02 -14.22 -2.52
CA ALA A 79 -6.72 -14.52 -3.12
C ALA A 79 -6.02 -13.27 -3.65
N PRO A 80 -4.69 -13.17 -3.45
CA PRO A 80 -3.92 -12.06 -4.01
C PRO A 80 -3.99 -12.00 -5.52
N ALA A 81 -3.85 -10.79 -6.05
CA ALA A 81 -3.74 -10.56 -7.50
C ALA A 81 -2.37 -9.98 -7.86
N PRO A 82 -1.86 -10.21 -9.08
CA PRO A 82 -0.55 -9.70 -9.50
C PRO A 82 -0.46 -8.17 -9.37
N ASN A 83 0.66 -7.70 -8.79
CA ASN A 83 0.99 -6.29 -8.64
C ASN A 83 -0.09 -5.42 -7.98
N MET A 84 -0.99 -6.01 -7.19
CA MET A 84 -2.16 -5.33 -6.61
C MET A 84 -1.81 -4.07 -5.79
N PHE A 85 -0.68 -4.06 -5.08
CA PHE A 85 -0.14 -2.93 -4.31
C PHE A 85 1.30 -2.58 -4.69
N TYR A 86 1.72 -2.87 -5.91
CA TYR A 86 3.06 -2.57 -6.42
C TYR A 86 3.37 -1.08 -6.26
N GLY A 87 4.39 -0.73 -5.46
CA GLY A 87 4.85 0.64 -5.30
C GLY A 87 3.82 1.66 -4.83
N THR A 88 2.74 1.23 -4.16
CA THR A 88 1.60 2.09 -3.82
C THR A 88 2.01 3.38 -3.12
N PHE A 89 2.93 3.33 -2.14
CA PHE A 89 3.45 4.48 -1.40
C PHE A 89 4.93 4.76 -1.68
N ASN A 90 5.51 4.16 -2.71
CA ASN A 90 6.93 4.31 -3.01
C ASN A 90 7.33 5.79 -3.13
N GLY A 91 8.31 6.23 -2.34
CA GLY A 91 8.79 7.61 -2.33
C GLY A 91 7.93 8.62 -1.56
N CYS A 92 6.92 8.16 -0.78
CA CYS A 92 6.12 9.02 0.10
C CYS A 92 6.92 9.33 1.39
N SER A 93 8.03 10.04 1.26
CA SER A 93 9.04 10.22 2.31
C SER A 93 8.61 11.06 3.52
N LYS A 94 7.47 11.75 3.45
CA LYS A 94 6.92 12.56 4.55
C LYS A 94 5.73 11.93 5.26
N LEU A 95 5.24 10.77 4.82
CA LEU A 95 4.25 10.01 5.61
C LEU A 95 4.87 9.57 6.93
N THR A 96 4.12 9.67 8.02
CA THR A 96 4.57 9.44 9.40
C THR A 96 3.67 8.45 10.12
N GLY A 97 4.09 8.06 11.34
CA GLY A 97 3.32 7.15 12.19
C GLY A 97 3.43 5.69 11.76
N PRO A 98 2.70 4.81 12.44
CA PRO A 98 2.73 3.38 12.17
C PRO A 98 1.97 3.00 10.90
N ILE A 99 2.34 1.86 10.33
CA ILE A 99 1.53 1.21 9.30
C ILE A 99 0.31 0.61 10.02
N PRO A 100 -0.94 0.91 9.58
CA PRO A 100 -2.12 0.35 10.23
C PRO A 100 -2.18 -1.18 10.08
N SER A 101 -2.48 -1.89 11.16
CA SER A 101 -2.83 -3.30 11.08
C SER A 101 -4.10 -3.47 10.23
N GLY A 102 -4.15 -4.48 9.39
CA GLY A 102 -5.30 -4.70 8.52
C GLY A 102 -5.43 -3.72 7.34
N LEU A 103 -4.41 -2.90 7.06
CA LEU A 103 -4.42 -1.95 5.94
C LEU A 103 -4.82 -2.58 4.60
N PHE A 104 -4.35 -3.80 4.36
CA PHE A 104 -4.61 -4.54 3.12
C PHE A 104 -5.79 -5.52 3.20
N GLY A 105 -6.58 -5.47 4.29
CA GLY A 105 -7.72 -6.35 4.47
C GLY A 105 -7.33 -7.80 4.82
N ASN A 106 -8.15 -8.76 4.40
CA ASN A 106 -7.99 -10.18 4.71
C ASN A 106 -7.53 -10.98 3.48
N ILE A 107 -6.36 -10.66 2.98
CA ILE A 107 -5.74 -11.38 1.86
C ILE A 107 -5.36 -12.80 2.33
N SER A 108 -5.67 -13.81 1.53
CA SER A 108 -5.36 -15.20 1.87
C SER A 108 -5.17 -16.07 0.63
N GLY A 109 -4.37 -17.13 0.77
CA GLY A 109 -4.16 -18.10 -0.30
C GLY A 109 -2.80 -17.98 -0.97
N THR A 110 -2.70 -18.48 -2.20
CA THR A 110 -1.43 -18.56 -2.94
C THR A 110 -0.91 -17.17 -3.33
N PRO A 111 0.39 -16.89 -3.11
CA PRO A 111 0.98 -15.62 -3.49
C PRO A 111 0.85 -15.29 -4.99
N ALA A 112 0.76 -14.01 -5.29
CA ALA A 112 0.81 -13.51 -6.67
C ALA A 112 2.09 -12.70 -6.92
N SER A 113 2.58 -12.69 -8.16
CA SER A 113 3.80 -11.98 -8.54
C SER A 113 3.70 -10.49 -8.25
N GLY A 114 4.75 -9.92 -7.61
CA GLY A 114 4.87 -8.50 -7.34
C GLY A 114 3.77 -7.90 -6.45
N MET A 115 2.95 -8.71 -5.78
CA MET A 115 1.73 -8.26 -5.08
C MET A 115 1.96 -7.10 -4.10
N PHE A 116 3.12 -7.04 -3.43
CA PHE A 116 3.55 -5.96 -2.53
C PHE A 116 4.93 -5.41 -2.87
N TYR A 117 5.39 -5.58 -4.11
CA TYR A 117 6.69 -5.07 -4.53
C TYR A 117 6.82 -3.57 -4.23
N ALA A 118 7.90 -3.18 -3.51
CA ALA A 118 8.24 -1.80 -3.22
C ALA A 118 7.08 -0.95 -2.62
N THR A 119 6.09 -1.57 -1.96
CA THR A 119 4.86 -0.89 -1.51
C THR A 119 5.16 0.33 -0.64
N PHE A 120 6.12 0.24 0.29
CA PHE A 120 6.54 1.33 1.19
C PHE A 120 7.99 1.79 0.92
N ASN A 121 8.57 1.44 -0.21
CA ASN A 121 9.96 1.82 -0.51
C ASN A 121 10.17 3.32 -0.30
N ALA A 122 11.27 3.68 0.37
CA ALA A 122 11.67 5.05 0.69
C ALA A 122 10.66 5.86 1.53
N CYS A 123 9.74 5.21 2.25
CA CYS A 123 8.89 5.85 3.26
C CYS A 123 9.68 6.06 4.57
N SER A 124 10.71 6.90 4.54
CA SER A 124 11.74 7.02 5.59
C SER A 124 11.25 7.58 6.93
N LYS A 125 10.03 8.10 7.01
CA LYS A 125 9.46 8.65 8.24
C LYS A 125 8.37 7.79 8.87
N LEU A 126 7.98 6.67 8.25
CA LEU A 126 7.12 5.69 8.92
C LEU A 126 7.84 5.10 10.14
N THR A 127 7.11 4.89 11.23
CA THR A 127 7.64 4.47 12.53
C THR A 127 6.86 3.30 13.12
N GLY A 128 7.38 2.71 14.20
CA GLY A 128 6.75 1.60 14.88
C GLY A 128 7.11 0.25 14.27
N SER A 129 6.51 -0.80 14.81
CA SER A 129 6.73 -2.16 14.32
C SER A 129 5.90 -2.46 13.08
N ILE A 130 6.42 -3.30 12.22
CA ILE A 130 5.64 -3.86 11.11
C ILE A 130 4.53 -4.73 11.73
N PRO A 131 3.24 -4.47 11.43
CA PRO A 131 2.14 -5.19 12.06
C PRO A 131 2.16 -6.68 11.72
N VAL A 132 1.99 -7.52 12.74
CA VAL A 132 1.78 -8.95 12.53
C VAL A 132 0.53 -9.15 11.68
N GLY A 133 0.62 -9.98 10.65
CA GLY A 133 -0.51 -10.23 9.76
C GLY A 133 -0.84 -9.11 8.77
N LEU A 134 0.03 -8.11 8.61
CA LEU A 134 -0.17 -7.00 7.66
C LEU A 134 -0.54 -7.49 6.25
N PHE A 135 0.08 -8.56 5.80
CA PHE A 135 -0.11 -9.13 4.46
C PHE A 135 -1.15 -10.27 4.41
N GLY A 136 -1.91 -10.47 5.51
CA GLY A 136 -2.91 -11.53 5.58
C GLY A 136 -2.31 -12.93 5.79
N ASN A 137 -3.04 -13.95 5.34
CA ASN A 137 -2.67 -15.36 5.48
C ASN A 137 -2.19 -15.93 4.12
N ILE A 138 -1.04 -15.49 3.68
CA ILE A 138 -0.43 -15.97 2.43
C ILE A 138 0.23 -17.32 2.69
N SER A 139 -0.03 -18.29 1.83
CA SER A 139 0.51 -19.66 1.94
C SER A 139 0.77 -20.28 0.57
N GLY A 140 1.68 -21.25 0.53
CA GLY A 140 2.04 -21.94 -0.71
C GLY A 140 3.38 -21.49 -1.27
N THR A 141 3.64 -21.82 -2.54
CA THR A 141 4.93 -21.53 -3.18
C THR A 141 5.11 -20.02 -3.37
N PRO A 142 6.27 -19.46 -2.97
CA PRO A 142 6.56 -18.04 -3.19
C PRO A 142 6.45 -17.63 -4.67
N ALA A 143 5.84 -16.47 -4.91
CA ALA A 143 5.76 -15.89 -6.24
C ALA A 143 6.88 -14.86 -6.45
N SER A 144 7.28 -14.66 -7.71
CA SER A 144 8.35 -13.73 -8.06
C SER A 144 8.08 -12.32 -7.55
N TYR A 145 9.07 -11.73 -6.88
CA TYR A 145 9.05 -10.35 -6.39
C TYR A 145 7.90 -9.99 -5.44
N MET A 146 7.20 -10.98 -4.87
CA MET A 146 5.98 -10.73 -4.09
C MET A 146 6.15 -9.72 -2.95
N PHE A 147 7.32 -9.66 -2.30
CA PHE A 147 7.67 -8.71 -1.23
C PHE A 147 8.99 -7.97 -1.48
N SER A 148 9.58 -8.04 -2.67
CA SER A 148 10.86 -7.39 -2.93
C SER A 148 10.78 -5.89 -2.68
N ASN A 149 11.77 -5.34 -1.95
CA ASN A 149 11.88 -3.92 -1.61
C ASN A 149 10.68 -3.32 -0.86
N THR A 150 9.79 -4.14 -0.29
CA THR A 150 8.56 -3.64 0.37
C THR A 150 8.85 -2.54 1.38
N PHE A 151 9.90 -2.68 2.19
CA PHE A 151 10.29 -1.73 3.23
C PHE A 151 11.68 -1.11 3.01
N SER A 152 12.25 -1.23 1.81
CA SER A 152 13.57 -0.65 1.51
C SER A 152 13.55 0.85 1.78
N GLY A 153 14.54 1.36 2.55
CA GLY A 153 14.61 2.78 2.91
C GLY A 153 13.65 3.23 4.03
N CYS A 154 12.90 2.33 4.65
CA CYS A 154 12.05 2.63 5.81
C CYS A 154 12.87 2.57 7.12
N SER A 155 13.84 3.46 7.26
CA SER A 155 14.88 3.39 8.31
C SER A 155 14.39 3.54 9.77
N LYS A 156 13.13 3.92 9.97
CA LYS A 156 12.53 4.10 11.29
C LYS A 156 11.51 3.02 11.67
N LEU A 157 11.19 2.11 10.76
CA LEU A 157 10.41 0.93 11.10
C LEU A 157 11.27 -0.04 11.94
N THR A 158 10.63 -0.74 12.85
CA THR A 158 11.25 -1.74 13.72
C THR A 158 10.55 -3.09 13.57
N GLY A 159 11.19 -4.14 14.09
CA GLY A 159 10.66 -5.50 14.00
C GLY A 159 11.10 -6.21 12.72
N GLU A 160 10.84 -7.50 12.68
CA GLU A 160 11.07 -8.32 11.51
C GLU A 160 9.88 -8.19 10.56
N SER A 161 10.14 -8.15 9.27
CA SER A 161 9.09 -8.30 8.27
C SER A 161 8.43 -9.67 8.42
N ALA A 162 7.19 -9.82 7.99
CA ALA A 162 6.52 -11.10 7.98
C ALA A 162 7.44 -12.17 7.35
N LEU A 163 7.47 -13.35 7.98
CA LEU A 163 8.18 -14.49 7.40
C LEU A 163 7.64 -14.74 5.99
N MET A 164 8.56 -14.94 5.06
CA MET A 164 8.22 -15.47 3.75
C MET A 164 7.61 -16.87 3.93
N PRO A 165 6.80 -17.36 3.01
CA PRO A 165 6.25 -18.70 3.08
C PRO A 165 7.32 -19.82 3.18
N ASP A 166 8.56 -19.52 2.80
CA ASP A 166 9.72 -20.42 2.95
C ASP A 166 10.42 -20.31 4.32
N GLY A 167 9.92 -19.46 5.23
CA GLY A 167 10.48 -19.27 6.57
C GLY A 167 11.65 -18.30 6.62
N THR A 168 11.99 -17.63 5.53
CA THR A 168 13.04 -16.60 5.52
C THR A 168 12.49 -15.22 5.83
N THR A 169 13.31 -14.36 6.44
CA THR A 169 13.00 -12.93 6.66
C THR A 169 13.72 -12.08 5.62
N HIS A 170 13.15 -10.95 5.28
CA HIS A 170 13.78 -9.90 4.49
C HIS A 170 14.39 -8.81 5.38
#